data_6c66e8c1a68d3a51c34c4cc41593f91e
#
_entry.id   6c66e8c1a68d3a51c34c4cc41593f91e
#
_cell.length_a   1.000
_cell.length_b   1.000
_cell.length_c   1.000
_cell.angle_alpha   90.00
_cell.angle_beta   90.00
_cell.angle_gamma   90.00
#
_symmetry.space_group_name_H-M   'P 1'
#
loop_
_entity.id
_entity.type
_entity.pdbx_description
1 polymer ?
#
loop_
_entity_poly.entity_id
_entity_poly.type
_entity_poly.pdbx_seq_one_letter_code
_entity_poly.pdbx_strand_id
1 'polypeptide(L)'
;KEEFQAALEDMSPVTLVMQSTAPKGAPTGRRFEEYAAAVEDWSGGKITMDIAFSNSIAPQDQVDDAIADSRIDVGSVMASLEPDKFAAMNDLMNLTFLGRQGPVDGVLQFHGAMEEAALNSEEITKEYADNGIKLLLPIFSSGPAIVACTEPITGKDSLKGRIAATSSRLQVEQAEALGMSTATANYTELFEALERGVVDCVFSTLATSHLSGFIPAAPYFAIDMETGFGNAGGAISISKARWDELPLAAQQLLFDRVDVLLEANIRGIWDNMTAALGEIEKAKGSIVGLDEASVAAIKKINDEELSDVASSKSLEDGEAFVKGLQEDVEAWGPYVDGLEQTTDITYDNFLTDFNPADFDLKPYMELLWEKVFLSHRPA
;
A
#
# COMPACT_ATOMS: atom_id res chain seq x y z
N LYS A 1 -12.56 -5.36 24.39
CA LYS A 1 -11.95 -6.69 24.56
C LYS A 1 -12.87 -7.62 25.35
N GLU A 2 -13.25 -7.30 26.58
CA GLU A 2 -14.10 -8.15 27.44
C GLU A 2 -15.44 -8.51 26.79
N GLU A 3 -16.05 -7.58 26.07
CA GLU A 3 -17.30 -7.81 25.32
C GLU A 3 -17.13 -8.86 24.21
N PHE A 4 -16.03 -8.82 23.48
CA PHE A 4 -15.74 -9.84 22.45
C PHE A 4 -15.50 -11.21 23.07
N GLN A 5 -14.71 -11.29 24.15
CA GLN A 5 -14.46 -12.54 24.83
C GLN A 5 -15.76 -13.17 25.35
N ALA A 6 -16.66 -12.35 25.91
CA ALA A 6 -17.99 -12.82 26.35
C ALA A 6 -18.87 -13.25 25.16
N ALA A 7 -18.89 -12.48 24.06
CA ALA A 7 -19.68 -12.81 22.89
C ALA A 7 -19.21 -14.07 22.15
N LEU A 8 -17.94 -14.43 22.31
CA LEU A 8 -17.31 -15.61 21.69
C LEU A 8 -17.17 -16.80 22.65
N GLU A 9 -17.65 -16.71 23.89
CA GLU A 9 -17.46 -17.75 24.92
C GLU A 9 -17.89 -19.14 24.43
N ASP A 10 -19.05 -19.22 23.79
CA ASP A 10 -19.64 -20.47 23.28
C ASP A 10 -19.12 -20.88 21.90
N MET A 11 -18.33 -20.06 21.24
CA MET A 11 -17.74 -20.37 19.94
C MET A 11 -16.69 -21.48 20.08
N SER A 12 -16.77 -22.49 19.19
CA SER A 12 -15.69 -23.46 19.07
C SER A 12 -14.41 -22.77 18.56
N PRO A 13 -13.23 -23.07 19.14
CA PRO A 13 -11.99 -22.49 18.65
C PRO A 13 -11.75 -22.77 17.16
N VAL A 14 -11.26 -21.76 16.44
CA VAL A 14 -10.91 -21.85 15.02
C VAL A 14 -9.48 -21.35 14.82
N THR A 15 -8.73 -22.04 13.97
CA THR A 15 -7.43 -21.59 13.48
C THR A 15 -7.57 -21.20 12.02
N LEU A 16 -7.23 -19.95 11.69
CA LEU A 16 -7.20 -19.43 10.33
C LEU A 16 -5.78 -19.56 9.77
N VAL A 17 -5.66 -20.00 8.52
CA VAL A 17 -4.39 -20.01 7.80
C VAL A 17 -4.16 -18.63 7.19
N MET A 18 -3.11 -17.94 7.63
CA MET A 18 -2.73 -16.62 7.12
C MET A 18 -1.43 -16.73 6.33
N GLN A 19 -1.32 -16.07 5.17
CA GLN A 19 -0.06 -15.96 4.47
C GLN A 19 0.52 -14.55 4.54
N SER A 20 1.81 -14.48 4.91
CA SER A 20 2.64 -13.27 4.86
C SER A 20 3.57 -13.31 3.65
N THR A 21 3.70 -12.20 2.95
CA THR A 21 4.69 -12.02 1.87
C THR A 21 6.12 -11.97 2.40
N ALA A 22 6.29 -11.53 3.64
CA ALA A 22 7.58 -11.32 4.28
C ALA A 22 8.05 -12.52 5.12
N PRO A 23 9.35 -12.67 5.35
CA PRO A 23 9.90 -13.59 6.33
C PRO A 23 9.43 -13.25 7.76
N LYS A 24 9.43 -14.27 8.64
CA LYS A 24 9.13 -14.09 10.06
C LYS A 24 10.08 -13.08 10.70
N GLY A 25 9.54 -12.15 11.49
CA GLY A 25 10.30 -11.13 12.20
C GLY A 25 10.81 -9.98 11.33
N ALA A 26 10.55 -10.00 10.00
CA ALA A 26 10.85 -8.84 9.16
C ALA A 26 9.90 -7.67 9.45
N PRO A 27 10.35 -6.39 9.31
CA PRO A 27 9.50 -5.23 9.59
C PRO A 27 8.16 -5.26 8.83
N THR A 28 8.15 -5.68 7.57
CA THR A 28 6.93 -5.85 6.75
C THR A 28 6.07 -7.05 7.17
N GLY A 29 6.64 -8.06 7.82
CA GLY A 29 5.91 -9.19 8.38
C GLY A 29 5.20 -8.86 9.69
N ARG A 30 5.71 -7.84 10.42
CA ARG A 30 5.19 -7.43 11.74
C ARG A 30 3.70 -7.19 11.74
N ARG A 31 3.15 -6.54 10.71
CA ARG A 31 1.71 -6.27 10.61
C ARG A 31 0.83 -7.53 10.69
N PHE A 32 1.27 -8.64 10.09
CA PHE A 32 0.55 -9.91 10.15
C PHE A 32 0.68 -10.57 11.53
N GLU A 33 1.87 -10.52 12.13
CA GLU A 33 2.14 -11.08 13.45
C GLU A 33 1.38 -10.31 14.54
N GLU A 34 1.38 -8.97 14.50
CA GLU A 34 0.65 -8.13 15.45
C GLU A 34 -0.87 -8.26 15.30
N TYR A 35 -1.37 -8.31 14.07
CA TYR A 35 -2.78 -8.56 13.82
C TYR A 35 -3.23 -9.91 14.37
N ALA A 36 -2.49 -10.98 14.08
CA ALA A 36 -2.78 -12.31 14.60
C ALA A 36 -2.79 -12.36 16.13
N ALA A 37 -1.79 -11.74 16.77
CA ALA A 37 -1.71 -11.64 18.21
C ALA A 37 -2.87 -10.83 18.82
N ALA A 38 -3.27 -9.73 18.19
CA ALA A 38 -4.40 -8.91 18.64
C ALA A 38 -5.73 -9.65 18.52
N VAL A 39 -5.95 -10.39 17.43
CA VAL A 39 -7.15 -11.22 17.24
C VAL A 39 -7.20 -12.34 18.29
N GLU A 40 -6.10 -13.05 18.50
CA GLU A 40 -6.02 -14.11 19.51
C GLU A 40 -6.30 -13.57 20.91
N ASP A 41 -5.66 -12.46 21.31
CA ASP A 41 -5.83 -11.84 22.63
C ASP A 41 -7.27 -11.33 22.84
N TRP A 42 -7.88 -10.72 21.82
CA TRP A 42 -9.23 -10.16 21.94
C TRP A 42 -10.33 -11.21 21.85
N SER A 43 -10.07 -12.33 21.16
CA SER A 43 -10.99 -13.48 21.14
C SER A 43 -10.88 -14.38 22.36
N GLY A 44 -9.91 -14.14 23.26
CA GLY A 44 -9.61 -15.07 24.36
C GLY A 44 -9.11 -16.42 23.88
N GLY A 45 -8.36 -16.44 22.76
CA GLY A 45 -7.84 -17.66 22.14
C GLY A 45 -8.87 -18.45 21.32
N LYS A 46 -10.06 -17.89 21.07
CA LYS A 46 -11.08 -18.55 20.23
C LYS A 46 -10.76 -18.48 18.74
N ILE A 47 -10.03 -17.44 18.33
CA ILE A 47 -9.55 -17.29 16.95
C ILE A 47 -8.03 -17.16 17.02
N THR A 48 -7.34 -18.11 16.39
CA THR A 48 -5.89 -18.12 16.26
C THR A 48 -5.50 -18.09 14.77
N MET A 49 -4.28 -17.68 14.46
CA MET A 49 -3.78 -17.65 13.08
C MET A 49 -2.48 -18.44 12.97
N ASP A 50 -2.43 -19.38 12.02
CA ASP A 50 -1.21 -20.06 11.61
C ASP A 50 -0.62 -19.31 10.42
N ILE A 51 0.54 -18.65 10.63
CA ILE A 51 1.13 -17.75 9.63
C ILE A 51 2.15 -18.50 8.79
N ALA A 52 1.85 -18.67 7.50
CA ALA A 52 2.78 -19.11 6.48
C ALA A 52 3.58 -17.91 5.94
N PHE A 53 4.87 -17.87 6.18
CA PHE A 53 5.76 -16.78 5.79
C PHE A 53 6.34 -16.95 4.39
N SER A 54 6.77 -15.83 3.79
CA SER A 54 7.48 -15.78 2.50
C SER A 54 6.71 -16.44 1.34
N ASN A 55 5.40 -16.21 1.27
CA ASN A 55 4.54 -16.77 0.22
C ASN A 55 4.67 -18.30 0.06
N SER A 56 4.81 -19.03 1.18
CA SER A 56 5.11 -20.48 1.16
C SER A 56 3.95 -21.37 0.73
N ILE A 57 2.70 -20.84 0.68
CA ILE A 57 1.52 -21.60 0.23
C ILE A 57 1.20 -21.29 -1.24
N ALA A 58 1.17 -20.02 -1.60
CA ALA A 58 0.89 -19.56 -2.95
C ALA A 58 1.82 -18.39 -3.35
N PRO A 59 2.33 -18.35 -4.59
CA PRO A 59 3.03 -17.17 -5.10
C PRO A 59 2.08 -15.96 -5.14
N GLN A 60 2.63 -14.74 -5.15
CA GLN A 60 1.85 -13.52 -4.95
C GLN A 60 0.74 -13.30 -5.98
N ASP A 61 0.95 -13.71 -7.22
CA ASP A 61 0.00 -13.68 -8.34
C ASP A 61 -1.09 -14.76 -8.30
N GLN A 62 -1.11 -15.60 -7.25
CA GLN A 62 -2.10 -16.65 -7.05
C GLN A 62 -2.72 -16.63 -5.63
N VAL A 63 -2.42 -15.59 -4.86
CA VAL A 63 -2.95 -15.46 -3.48
C VAL A 63 -4.45 -15.28 -3.46
N ASP A 64 -4.99 -14.53 -4.40
CA ASP A 64 -6.43 -14.31 -4.56
C ASP A 64 -7.19 -15.62 -4.82
N ASP A 65 -6.71 -16.46 -5.74
CA ASP A 65 -7.25 -17.80 -5.99
C ASP A 65 -7.10 -18.72 -4.77
N ALA A 66 -5.95 -18.64 -4.07
CA ALA A 66 -5.73 -19.44 -2.86
C ALA A 66 -6.64 -19.02 -1.70
N ILE A 67 -7.04 -17.74 -1.61
CA ILE A 67 -8.04 -17.26 -0.67
C ILE A 67 -9.44 -17.71 -1.10
N ALA A 68 -9.78 -17.58 -2.38
CA ALA A 68 -11.09 -17.96 -2.90
C ALA A 68 -11.39 -19.46 -2.71
N ASP A 69 -10.39 -20.31 -2.87
CA ASP A 69 -10.48 -21.76 -2.66
C ASP A 69 -10.15 -22.25 -1.24
N SER A 70 -9.92 -21.32 -0.31
CA SER A 70 -9.65 -21.55 1.13
C SER A 70 -8.39 -22.37 1.43
N ARG A 71 -7.38 -22.34 0.55
CA ARG A 71 -6.00 -22.79 0.88
C ARG A 71 -5.31 -21.80 1.82
N ILE A 72 -5.68 -20.54 1.71
CA ILE A 72 -5.32 -19.44 2.60
C ILE A 72 -6.64 -18.83 3.09
N ASP A 73 -6.81 -18.69 4.41
CA ASP A 73 -7.98 -17.99 4.93
C ASP A 73 -7.80 -16.47 4.89
N VAL A 74 -6.61 -15.97 5.26
CA VAL A 74 -6.29 -14.52 5.28
C VAL A 74 -5.00 -14.26 4.53
N GLY A 75 -5.00 -13.28 3.63
CA GLY A 75 -3.81 -12.95 2.85
C GLY A 75 -3.86 -11.58 2.20
N SER A 76 -2.77 -11.25 1.51
CA SER A 76 -2.59 -9.97 0.82
C SER A 76 -2.83 -10.14 -0.68
N VAL A 77 -3.94 -9.61 -1.18
CA VAL A 77 -4.27 -9.59 -2.61
C VAL A 77 -3.65 -8.37 -3.27
N MET A 78 -2.96 -8.57 -4.39
CA MET A 78 -2.37 -7.51 -5.21
C MET A 78 -3.17 -7.38 -6.50
N ALA A 79 -4.17 -6.50 -6.51
CA ALA A 79 -5.09 -6.30 -7.63
C ALA A 79 -4.36 -5.93 -8.94
N SER A 80 -3.20 -5.26 -8.86
CA SER A 80 -2.40 -4.89 -10.01
C SER A 80 -1.82 -6.07 -10.80
N LEU A 81 -1.78 -7.27 -10.20
CA LEU A 81 -1.34 -8.50 -10.87
C LEU A 81 -2.46 -9.17 -11.67
N GLU A 82 -3.72 -8.86 -11.35
CA GLU A 82 -4.93 -9.41 -11.98
C GLU A 82 -5.90 -8.27 -12.39
N PRO A 83 -5.48 -7.34 -13.28
CA PRO A 83 -6.25 -6.12 -13.57
C PRO A 83 -7.62 -6.38 -14.19
N ASP A 84 -7.79 -7.46 -14.93
CA ASP A 84 -9.10 -7.82 -15.51
C ASP A 84 -10.08 -8.36 -14.46
N LYS A 85 -9.55 -8.95 -13.37
CA LYS A 85 -10.31 -9.54 -12.27
C LYS A 85 -10.73 -8.52 -11.23
N PHE A 86 -9.89 -7.50 -11.02
CA PHE A 86 -10.08 -6.43 -10.04
C PHE A 86 -10.03 -5.06 -10.73
N ALA A 87 -10.89 -4.85 -11.71
CA ALA A 87 -10.84 -3.68 -12.57
C ALA A 87 -11.16 -2.38 -11.84
N ALA A 88 -12.17 -2.37 -10.95
CA ALA A 88 -12.53 -1.18 -10.17
C ALA A 88 -11.44 -0.82 -9.15
N MET A 89 -10.82 -1.82 -8.50
CA MET A 89 -9.66 -1.57 -7.63
C MET A 89 -8.47 -1.05 -8.41
N ASN A 90 -8.23 -1.53 -9.64
CA ASN A 90 -7.17 -1.00 -10.49
C ASN A 90 -7.44 0.45 -10.93
N ASP A 91 -8.69 0.84 -11.16
CA ASP A 91 -9.04 2.24 -11.38
C ASP A 91 -8.67 3.12 -10.19
N LEU A 92 -8.96 2.67 -8.95
CA LEU A 92 -8.49 3.37 -7.74
C LEU A 92 -6.96 3.41 -7.66
N MET A 93 -6.27 2.28 -7.93
CA MET A 93 -4.80 2.20 -7.91
C MET A 93 -4.15 3.16 -8.91
N ASN A 94 -4.78 3.38 -10.06
CA ASN A 94 -4.30 4.30 -11.06
C ASN A 94 -4.45 5.79 -10.65
N LEU A 95 -5.19 6.08 -9.59
CA LEU A 95 -5.33 7.42 -9.02
C LEU A 95 -4.50 7.65 -7.74
N THR A 96 -3.62 6.72 -7.38
CA THR A 96 -2.80 6.77 -6.15
C THR A 96 -1.74 7.87 -6.16
N PHE A 97 -1.54 8.58 -7.27
CA PHE A 97 -0.73 9.80 -7.33
C PHE A 97 -1.40 10.99 -6.66
N LEU A 98 -2.71 10.95 -6.44
CA LEU A 98 -3.44 12.01 -5.76
C LEU A 98 -3.00 12.12 -4.28
N GLY A 99 -2.91 13.36 -3.82
CA GLY A 99 -2.51 13.66 -2.45
C GLY A 99 -1.04 14.03 -2.29
N ARG A 100 -0.64 14.20 -1.03
CA ARG A 100 0.70 14.61 -0.66
C ARG A 100 1.70 13.48 -0.84
N GLN A 101 2.93 13.83 -1.17
CA GLN A 101 4.02 12.90 -1.39
C GLN A 101 5.09 12.96 -0.28
N GLY A 102 4.77 13.60 0.85
CA GLY A 102 5.66 13.69 2.00
C GLY A 102 5.85 12.35 2.73
N PRO A 103 6.95 12.21 3.48
CA PRO A 103 7.27 10.93 4.13
C PRO A 103 6.36 10.60 5.32
N VAL A 104 5.72 11.59 5.93
CA VAL A 104 4.80 11.40 7.07
C VAL A 104 3.38 11.79 6.68
N ASP A 105 3.14 13.03 6.31
CA ASP A 105 1.83 13.56 5.95
C ASP A 105 1.24 12.84 4.72
N GLY A 106 2.05 12.55 3.72
CA GLY A 106 1.64 11.81 2.52
C GLY A 106 1.23 10.37 2.86
N VAL A 107 1.96 9.68 3.73
CA VAL A 107 1.61 8.32 4.17
C VAL A 107 0.26 8.29 4.88
N LEU A 108 0.02 9.24 5.78
CA LEU A 108 -1.23 9.29 6.54
C LEU A 108 -2.42 9.71 5.67
N GLN A 109 -2.27 10.75 4.84
CA GLN A 109 -3.32 11.19 3.93
C GLN A 109 -3.71 10.10 2.93
N PHE A 110 -2.72 9.39 2.37
CA PHE A 110 -2.94 8.28 1.45
C PHE A 110 -3.85 7.22 2.05
N HIS A 111 -3.48 6.68 3.23
CA HIS A 111 -4.28 5.63 3.85
C HIS A 111 -5.68 6.11 4.22
N GLY A 112 -5.82 7.35 4.70
CA GLY A 112 -7.14 7.91 4.99
C GLY A 112 -8.04 7.98 3.77
N ALA A 113 -7.60 8.69 2.74
CA ALA A 113 -8.40 8.95 1.55
C ALA A 113 -8.67 7.68 0.72
N MET A 114 -7.65 6.83 0.54
CA MET A 114 -7.79 5.63 -0.30
C MET A 114 -8.64 4.54 0.37
N GLU A 115 -8.55 4.38 1.71
CA GLU A 115 -9.43 3.46 2.45
C GLU A 115 -10.88 3.93 2.39
N GLU A 116 -11.14 5.24 2.55
CA GLU A 116 -12.47 5.82 2.47
C GLU A 116 -13.08 5.62 1.09
N ALA A 117 -12.37 5.95 0.02
CA ALA A 117 -12.82 5.76 -1.34
C ALA A 117 -13.08 4.28 -1.68
N ALA A 118 -12.17 3.38 -1.27
CA ALA A 118 -12.32 1.95 -1.56
C ALA A 118 -13.50 1.31 -0.82
N LEU A 119 -13.70 1.62 0.46
CA LEU A 119 -14.81 1.07 1.24
C LEU A 119 -16.17 1.64 0.81
N ASN A 120 -16.20 2.89 0.35
CA ASN A 120 -17.42 3.53 -0.16
C ASN A 120 -17.78 3.08 -1.59
N SER A 121 -16.88 2.41 -2.33
CA SER A 121 -17.20 1.87 -3.66
C SER A 121 -17.85 0.49 -3.58
N GLU A 122 -19.10 0.41 -4.03
CA GLU A 122 -19.81 -0.87 -4.15
C GLU A 122 -19.15 -1.76 -5.20
N GLU A 123 -18.62 -1.20 -6.28
CA GLU A 123 -17.95 -1.93 -7.35
C GLU A 123 -16.71 -2.64 -6.85
N ILE A 124 -15.86 -1.94 -6.08
CA ILE A 124 -14.65 -2.53 -5.49
C ILE A 124 -15.02 -3.65 -4.52
N THR A 125 -15.94 -3.40 -3.59
CA THR A 125 -16.33 -4.43 -2.61
C THR A 125 -17.00 -5.63 -3.28
N LYS A 126 -17.79 -5.39 -4.32
CA LYS A 126 -18.48 -6.42 -5.09
C LYS A 126 -17.54 -7.28 -5.93
N GLU A 127 -16.56 -6.69 -6.63
CA GLU A 127 -15.63 -7.49 -7.45
C GLU A 127 -14.82 -8.48 -6.61
N TYR A 128 -14.39 -8.09 -5.38
CA TYR A 128 -13.77 -9.02 -4.46
C TYR A 128 -14.73 -10.12 -4.00
N ALA A 129 -15.96 -9.75 -3.62
CA ALA A 129 -16.98 -10.71 -3.18
C ALA A 129 -17.38 -11.70 -4.29
N ASP A 130 -17.49 -11.24 -5.53
CA ASP A 130 -17.78 -12.09 -6.71
C ASP A 130 -16.64 -13.08 -7.00
N ASN A 131 -15.42 -12.76 -6.59
CA ASN A 131 -14.24 -13.62 -6.65
C ASN A 131 -14.02 -14.46 -5.36
N GLY A 132 -15.02 -14.57 -4.49
CA GLY A 132 -14.95 -15.41 -3.29
C GLY A 132 -14.11 -14.82 -2.16
N ILE A 133 -13.89 -13.51 -2.15
CA ILE A 133 -13.01 -12.79 -1.24
C ILE A 133 -13.79 -11.71 -0.49
N LYS A 134 -13.56 -11.59 0.81
CA LYS A 134 -14.04 -10.46 1.63
C LYS A 134 -12.88 -9.54 1.96
N LEU A 135 -13.01 -8.27 1.61
CA LEU A 135 -12.06 -7.22 2.01
C LEU A 135 -12.14 -6.97 3.52
N LEU A 136 -10.98 -6.94 4.17
CA LEU A 136 -10.81 -6.48 5.55
C LEU A 136 -10.17 -5.09 5.59
N LEU A 137 -9.05 -4.91 4.89
CA LEU A 137 -8.36 -3.64 4.67
C LEU A 137 -8.18 -3.46 3.17
N PRO A 138 -8.93 -2.56 2.52
CA PRO A 138 -8.94 -2.44 1.06
C PRO A 138 -7.61 -2.09 0.42
N ILE A 139 -6.82 -1.25 1.09
CA ILE A 139 -5.54 -0.83 0.53
C ILE A 139 -4.51 -0.61 1.64
N PHE A 140 -3.29 -1.07 1.40
CA PHE A 140 -2.11 -0.66 2.12
C PHE A 140 -1.00 -0.33 1.13
N SER A 141 -0.15 0.61 1.46
CA SER A 141 1.02 0.97 0.64
C SER A 141 2.32 0.72 1.37
N SER A 142 3.43 0.86 0.65
CA SER A 142 4.78 0.87 1.20
C SER A 142 5.37 2.29 1.25
N GLY A 143 4.51 3.32 1.22
CA GLY A 143 4.88 4.73 1.21
C GLY A 143 4.82 5.37 -0.18
N PRO A 144 5.16 6.66 -0.32
CA PRO A 144 5.12 7.38 -1.57
C PRO A 144 6.01 6.77 -2.65
N ALA A 145 5.53 6.80 -3.89
CA ALA A 145 6.26 6.25 -5.02
C ALA A 145 7.40 7.18 -5.46
N ILE A 146 8.50 6.56 -5.86
CA ILE A 146 9.74 7.21 -6.25
C ILE A 146 10.35 6.50 -7.46
N VAL A 147 11.32 7.13 -8.11
CA VAL A 147 12.21 6.50 -9.10
C VAL A 147 13.61 6.40 -8.52
N ALA A 148 14.19 5.19 -8.53
CA ALA A 148 15.58 4.93 -8.14
C ALA A 148 16.39 4.54 -9.37
N CYS A 149 17.59 5.09 -9.56
CA CYS A 149 18.43 4.82 -10.72
C CYS A 149 19.88 4.50 -10.34
N THR A 150 20.58 3.77 -11.21
CA THR A 150 22.00 3.42 -11.07
C THR A 150 22.94 4.62 -11.25
N GLU A 151 22.50 5.61 -12.02
CA GLU A 151 23.28 6.84 -12.32
C GLU A 151 22.51 8.09 -11.84
N PRO A 152 23.21 9.19 -11.54
CA PRO A 152 22.58 10.42 -11.05
C PRO A 152 21.45 10.93 -11.94
N ILE A 153 20.39 11.44 -11.28
CA ILE A 153 19.24 12.06 -11.91
C ILE A 153 19.44 13.58 -11.83
N THR A 154 19.63 14.24 -12.96
CA THR A 154 19.91 15.67 -13.04
C THR A 154 18.85 16.45 -13.85
N GLY A 155 17.71 15.81 -14.12
CA GLY A 155 16.57 16.32 -14.87
C GLY A 155 16.10 15.32 -15.93
N LYS A 156 15.06 15.69 -16.66
CA LYS A 156 14.40 14.82 -17.64
C LYS A 156 15.36 14.23 -18.69
N ASP A 157 16.30 15.04 -19.18
CA ASP A 157 17.25 14.58 -20.20
C ASP A 157 18.17 13.46 -19.69
N SER A 158 18.45 13.41 -18.39
CA SER A 158 19.25 12.34 -17.78
C SER A 158 18.51 11.00 -17.67
N LEU A 159 17.19 11.00 -17.75
CA LEU A 159 16.35 9.79 -17.73
C LEU A 159 16.13 9.19 -19.12
N LYS A 160 16.33 10.01 -20.16
CA LYS A 160 16.06 9.61 -21.54
C LYS A 160 16.91 8.42 -21.99
N GLY A 161 16.21 7.39 -22.48
CA GLY A 161 16.83 6.17 -23.01
C GLY A 161 17.23 5.15 -21.95
N ARG A 162 17.01 5.43 -20.63
CA ARG A 162 17.16 4.44 -19.56
C ARG A 162 16.02 3.42 -19.63
N ILE A 163 16.25 2.26 -19.05
CA ILE A 163 15.25 1.19 -18.92
C ILE A 163 14.78 1.17 -17.47
N ALA A 164 13.47 1.34 -17.25
CA ALA A 164 12.87 1.34 -15.92
C ALA A 164 12.07 0.04 -15.65
N ALA A 165 12.28 -0.58 -14.50
CA ALA A 165 11.36 -1.60 -13.99
C ALA A 165 10.11 -0.91 -13.41
N THR A 166 8.93 -1.39 -13.80
CA THR A 166 7.62 -0.85 -13.39
C THR A 166 6.70 -1.97 -12.90
N SER A 167 5.72 -1.63 -12.06
CA SER A 167 4.78 -2.59 -11.46
C SER A 167 3.30 -2.31 -11.79
N SER A 168 3.00 -1.25 -12.53
CA SER A 168 1.64 -0.91 -12.95
C SER A 168 1.63 -0.25 -14.32
N ARG A 169 0.45 -0.24 -14.97
CA ARG A 169 0.23 0.46 -16.26
C ARG A 169 0.58 1.94 -16.15
N LEU A 170 0.09 2.61 -15.11
CA LEU A 170 0.38 4.04 -14.92
C LEU A 170 1.89 4.32 -14.82
N GLN A 171 2.64 3.49 -14.10
CA GLN A 171 4.10 3.63 -14.01
C GLN A 171 4.79 3.45 -15.38
N VAL A 172 4.27 2.57 -16.24
CA VAL A 172 4.76 2.43 -17.62
C VAL A 172 4.60 3.75 -18.37
N GLU A 173 3.41 4.34 -18.35
CA GLU A 173 3.10 5.59 -19.04
C GLU A 173 3.91 6.77 -18.49
N GLN A 174 4.06 6.85 -17.16
CA GLN A 174 4.90 7.86 -16.51
C GLN A 174 6.38 7.71 -16.87
N ALA A 175 6.91 6.49 -16.91
CA ALA A 175 8.28 6.22 -17.34
C ALA A 175 8.51 6.64 -18.81
N GLU A 176 7.60 6.29 -19.70
CA GLU A 176 7.66 6.67 -21.11
C GLU A 176 7.58 8.20 -21.30
N ALA A 177 6.75 8.90 -20.52
CA ALA A 177 6.65 10.35 -20.53
C ALA A 177 7.96 11.03 -20.08
N LEU A 178 8.74 10.37 -19.23
CA LEU A 178 10.09 10.79 -18.83
C LEU A 178 11.17 10.42 -19.87
N GLY A 179 10.79 9.73 -20.94
CA GLY A 179 11.71 9.31 -22.03
C GLY A 179 12.43 8.00 -21.76
N MET A 180 11.99 7.23 -20.78
CA MET A 180 12.49 5.89 -20.49
C MET A 180 11.76 4.84 -21.33
N SER A 181 12.36 3.68 -21.50
CA SER A 181 11.67 2.44 -21.87
C SER A 181 11.40 1.62 -20.61
N THR A 182 10.50 0.66 -20.69
CA THR A 182 10.11 -0.14 -19.52
C THR A 182 10.41 -1.63 -19.69
N ALA A 183 10.65 -2.29 -18.58
CA ALA A 183 10.78 -3.74 -18.48
C ALA A 183 10.04 -4.22 -17.22
N THR A 184 9.49 -5.43 -17.31
CA THR A 184 8.92 -6.08 -16.12
C THR A 184 10.02 -6.85 -15.41
N ALA A 185 10.14 -6.63 -14.09
CA ALA A 185 11.02 -7.41 -13.22
C ALA A 185 10.26 -7.77 -11.95
N ASN A 186 10.43 -9.01 -11.49
CA ASN A 186 9.89 -9.43 -10.22
C ASN A 186 10.60 -8.71 -9.07
N TYR A 187 9.88 -8.39 -8.01
CA TYR A 187 10.39 -7.75 -6.81
C TYR A 187 11.69 -8.40 -6.29
N THR A 188 11.76 -9.73 -6.29
CA THR A 188 12.93 -10.51 -5.82
C THR A 188 14.12 -10.49 -6.78
N GLU A 189 13.93 -10.01 -8.01
CA GLU A 189 14.93 -10.00 -9.08
C GLU A 189 15.52 -8.61 -9.34
N LEU A 190 14.96 -7.56 -8.72
CA LEU A 190 15.30 -6.15 -8.98
C LEU A 190 16.80 -5.88 -8.74
N PHE A 191 17.38 -6.40 -7.64
CA PHE A 191 18.79 -6.20 -7.35
C PHE A 191 19.67 -6.77 -8.49
N GLU A 192 19.44 -8.02 -8.90
CA GLU A 192 20.22 -8.64 -9.98
C GLU A 192 19.99 -7.94 -11.33
N ALA A 193 18.77 -7.51 -11.62
CA ALA A 193 18.43 -6.80 -12.86
C ALA A 193 19.20 -5.47 -12.97
N LEU A 194 19.31 -4.72 -11.87
CA LEU A 194 20.10 -3.50 -11.79
C LEU A 194 21.61 -3.77 -11.91
N GLU A 195 22.13 -4.75 -11.14
CA GLU A 195 23.56 -5.10 -11.20
C GLU A 195 24.02 -5.55 -12.58
N ARG A 196 23.17 -6.26 -13.31
CA ARG A 196 23.48 -6.75 -14.67
C ARG A 196 23.17 -5.74 -15.76
N GLY A 197 22.61 -4.57 -15.42
CA GLY A 197 22.21 -3.55 -16.40
C GLY A 197 21.05 -3.98 -17.31
N VAL A 198 20.19 -4.90 -16.84
CA VAL A 198 18.95 -5.25 -17.52
C VAL A 198 17.96 -4.10 -17.42
N VAL A 199 17.97 -3.41 -16.28
CA VAL A 199 17.28 -2.15 -16.03
C VAL A 199 18.25 -1.14 -15.41
N ASP A 200 18.00 0.14 -15.69
CA ASP A 200 18.81 1.26 -15.16
C ASP A 200 18.11 1.94 -13.99
N CYS A 201 16.78 1.84 -13.95
CA CYS A 201 15.93 2.48 -12.94
C CYS A 201 14.82 1.53 -12.47
N VAL A 202 14.23 1.87 -11.34
CA VAL A 202 13.09 1.15 -10.76
C VAL A 202 12.08 2.18 -10.24
N PHE A 203 10.80 2.04 -10.61
CA PHE A 203 9.70 2.67 -9.89
C PHE A 203 9.41 1.85 -8.64
N SER A 204 9.51 2.47 -7.47
CA SER A 204 9.45 1.79 -6.19
C SER A 204 8.97 2.74 -5.09
N THR A 205 9.21 2.37 -3.84
CA THR A 205 9.14 3.24 -2.66
C THR A 205 10.46 3.13 -1.91
N LEU A 206 10.77 4.06 -1.00
CA LEU A 206 11.97 3.95 -0.16
C LEU A 206 11.95 2.65 0.67
N ALA A 207 10.80 2.33 1.26
CA ALA A 207 10.65 1.10 2.05
C ALA A 207 10.91 -0.16 1.21
N THR A 208 10.32 -0.24 0.02
CA THR A 208 10.53 -1.36 -0.90
C THR A 208 11.97 -1.44 -1.39
N SER A 209 12.62 -0.31 -1.66
CA SER A 209 14.02 -0.26 -2.08
C SER A 209 14.97 -0.85 -1.04
N HIS A 210 14.73 -0.55 0.25
CA HIS A 210 15.45 -1.17 1.36
C HIS A 210 15.21 -2.68 1.42
N LEU A 211 13.94 -3.09 1.40
CA LEU A 211 13.55 -4.50 1.53
C LEU A 211 14.08 -5.38 0.39
N SER A 212 14.12 -4.84 -0.83
CA SER A 212 14.69 -5.53 -2.00
C SER A 212 16.22 -5.48 -2.02
N GLY A 213 16.85 -4.70 -1.14
CA GLY A 213 18.30 -4.60 -1.01
C GLY A 213 19.01 -3.94 -2.19
N PHE A 214 18.30 -3.22 -3.08
CA PHE A 214 18.89 -2.70 -4.31
C PHE A 214 19.50 -1.29 -4.20
N ILE A 215 19.34 -0.60 -3.05
CA ILE A 215 19.86 0.76 -2.84
C ILE A 215 21.35 0.89 -3.21
N PRO A 216 22.24 -0.05 -2.84
CA PRO A 216 23.66 0.06 -3.23
C PRO A 216 23.89 0.04 -4.75
N ALA A 217 23.01 -0.61 -5.52
CA ALA A 217 23.08 -0.67 -6.98
C ALA A 217 22.42 0.54 -7.65
N ALA A 218 21.36 1.11 -7.04
CA ALA A 218 20.60 2.25 -7.58
C ALA A 218 20.39 3.32 -6.48
N PRO A 219 21.43 4.06 -6.07
CA PRO A 219 21.36 4.99 -4.94
C PRO A 219 20.84 6.38 -5.29
N TYR A 220 20.49 6.65 -6.54
CA TYR A 220 20.03 7.97 -6.98
C TYR A 220 18.52 7.96 -7.16
N PHE A 221 17.84 8.74 -6.33
CA PHE A 221 16.39 8.79 -6.23
C PHE A 221 15.83 10.11 -6.73
N ALA A 222 14.67 10.05 -7.39
CA ALA A 222 13.87 11.22 -7.71
C ALA A 222 12.44 11.05 -7.17
N ILE A 223 11.91 12.14 -6.63
CA ILE A 223 10.56 12.24 -6.07
C ILE A 223 9.81 13.35 -6.79
N ASP A 224 8.58 13.05 -7.18
CA ASP A 224 7.65 14.08 -7.65
C ASP A 224 6.79 14.54 -6.47
N MET A 225 7.15 15.68 -5.87
CA MET A 225 6.42 16.26 -4.75
C MET A 225 5.18 17.05 -5.17
N GLU A 226 4.99 17.31 -6.47
CA GLU A 226 3.93 18.17 -6.99
C GLU A 226 2.75 17.36 -7.54
N THR A 227 3.04 16.34 -8.35
CA THR A 227 2.00 15.58 -9.09
C THR A 227 1.95 14.10 -8.72
N GLY A 228 3.00 13.58 -8.11
CA GLY A 228 3.11 12.20 -7.64
C GLY A 228 3.25 11.15 -8.73
N PHE A 229 3.91 10.05 -8.39
CA PHE A 229 3.90 8.83 -9.19
C PHE A 229 2.81 7.87 -8.74
N GLY A 230 2.33 7.03 -9.66
CA GLY A 230 1.44 5.93 -9.34
C GLY A 230 2.08 4.92 -8.40
N ASN A 231 1.31 4.45 -7.43
CA ASN A 231 1.73 3.46 -6.45
C ASN A 231 0.84 2.22 -6.56
N ALA A 232 1.42 1.04 -6.40
CA ALA A 232 0.70 -0.20 -6.29
C ALA A 232 0.54 -0.57 -4.81
N GLY A 233 -0.69 -0.61 -4.34
CA GLY A 233 -1.04 -1.09 -3.00
C GLY A 233 -1.54 -2.53 -3.03
N GLY A 234 -1.68 -3.12 -1.85
CA GLY A 234 -2.32 -4.42 -1.66
C GLY A 234 -3.53 -4.32 -0.75
N ALA A 235 -4.39 -5.32 -0.79
CA ALA A 235 -5.54 -5.45 0.09
C ALA A 235 -5.34 -6.61 1.06
N ILE A 236 -5.73 -6.44 2.33
CA ILE A 236 -5.83 -7.57 3.26
C ILE A 236 -7.24 -8.11 3.18
N SER A 237 -7.32 -9.40 2.92
CA SER A 237 -8.56 -10.07 2.56
C SER A 237 -8.70 -11.41 3.27
N ILE A 238 -9.94 -11.86 3.44
CA ILE A 238 -10.27 -13.17 4.00
C ILE A 238 -11.12 -13.96 3.00
N SER A 239 -10.99 -15.28 2.99
CA SER A 239 -11.87 -16.17 2.25
C SER A 239 -13.33 -15.87 2.61
N LYS A 240 -14.15 -15.56 1.58
CA LYS A 240 -15.57 -15.28 1.80
C LYS A 240 -16.30 -16.49 2.38
N ALA A 241 -15.95 -17.69 1.96
CA ALA A 241 -16.53 -18.91 2.51
C ALA A 241 -16.22 -19.05 4.00
N ARG A 242 -14.95 -18.80 4.41
CA ARG A 242 -14.57 -18.81 5.82
C ARG A 242 -15.23 -17.70 6.62
N TRP A 243 -15.31 -16.50 6.04
CA TRP A 243 -15.99 -15.36 6.65
C TRP A 243 -17.46 -15.64 6.95
N ASP A 244 -18.18 -16.21 6.00
CA ASP A 244 -19.62 -16.50 6.12
C ASP A 244 -19.93 -17.60 7.17
N GLU A 245 -18.95 -18.46 7.50
CA GLU A 245 -19.06 -19.46 8.57
C GLU A 245 -18.90 -18.87 9.99
N LEU A 246 -18.30 -17.68 10.12
CA LEU A 246 -18.02 -17.07 11.40
C LEU A 246 -19.25 -16.37 11.98
N PRO A 247 -19.47 -16.45 13.30
CA PRO A 247 -20.50 -15.65 13.95
C PRO A 247 -20.19 -14.15 13.85
N LEU A 248 -21.23 -13.32 13.88
CA LEU A 248 -21.09 -11.86 13.73
C LEU A 248 -20.02 -11.25 14.65
N ALA A 249 -19.95 -11.66 15.90
CA ALA A 249 -18.94 -11.17 16.84
C ALA A 249 -17.50 -11.48 16.40
N ALA A 250 -17.28 -12.63 15.75
CA ALA A 250 -15.97 -12.98 15.19
C ALA A 250 -15.65 -12.15 13.93
N GLN A 251 -16.64 -11.94 13.05
CA GLN A 251 -16.50 -11.06 11.90
C GLN A 251 -16.17 -9.63 12.34
N GLN A 252 -16.90 -9.10 13.33
CA GLN A 252 -16.64 -7.79 13.91
C GLN A 252 -15.24 -7.70 14.51
N LEU A 253 -14.80 -8.71 15.25
CA LEU A 253 -13.46 -8.73 15.86
C LEU A 253 -12.36 -8.70 14.79
N LEU A 254 -12.47 -9.53 13.75
CA LEU A 254 -11.49 -9.55 12.65
C LEU A 254 -11.44 -8.21 11.92
N PHE A 255 -12.58 -7.59 11.71
CA PHE A 255 -12.68 -6.27 11.08
C PHE A 255 -12.14 -5.16 11.99
N ASP A 256 -12.52 -5.15 13.28
CA ASP A 256 -12.10 -4.12 14.21
C ASP A 256 -10.57 -4.11 14.41
N ARG A 257 -9.92 -5.30 14.37
CA ARG A 257 -8.47 -5.42 14.59
C ARG A 257 -7.61 -5.10 13.37
N VAL A 258 -8.19 -4.71 12.23
CA VAL A 258 -7.41 -4.16 11.12
C VAL A 258 -6.71 -2.84 11.48
N ASP A 259 -7.16 -2.17 12.56
CA ASP A 259 -6.48 -1.01 13.13
C ASP A 259 -5.02 -1.36 13.52
N VAL A 260 -4.80 -2.47 14.20
CA VAL A 260 -3.46 -2.94 14.58
C VAL A 260 -2.62 -3.26 13.34
N LEU A 261 -3.23 -3.90 12.34
CA LEU A 261 -2.54 -4.24 11.11
C LEU A 261 -2.07 -2.97 10.36
N LEU A 262 -2.95 -1.98 10.23
CA LEU A 262 -2.64 -0.73 9.54
C LEU A 262 -1.63 0.11 10.32
N GLU A 263 -1.78 0.22 11.64
CA GLU A 263 -0.78 0.89 12.48
C GLU A 263 0.61 0.27 12.31
N ALA A 264 0.71 -1.06 12.39
CA ALA A 264 1.97 -1.77 12.19
C ALA A 264 2.53 -1.60 10.77
N ASN A 265 1.66 -1.50 9.75
CA ASN A 265 2.07 -1.18 8.39
C ASN A 265 2.70 0.22 8.29
N ILE A 266 2.04 1.24 8.82
CA ILE A 266 2.54 2.63 8.80
C ILE A 266 3.88 2.73 9.54
N ARG A 267 4.00 2.14 10.73
CA ARG A 267 5.28 2.08 11.45
C ARG A 267 6.36 1.36 10.66
N GLY A 268 5.99 0.25 9.99
CA GLY A 268 6.89 -0.49 9.11
C GLY A 268 7.39 0.32 7.92
N ILE A 269 6.53 1.17 7.34
CA ILE A 269 6.94 2.12 6.28
C ILE A 269 8.04 3.05 6.79
N TRP A 270 7.83 3.68 7.94
CA TRP A 270 8.79 4.64 8.51
C TRP A 270 10.09 3.98 8.98
N ASP A 271 10.02 2.79 9.60
CA ASP A 271 11.21 2.02 9.98
C ASP A 271 12.07 1.66 8.74
N ASN A 272 11.45 1.19 7.67
CA ASN A 272 12.14 0.86 6.43
C ASN A 272 12.65 2.12 5.70
N MET A 273 11.91 3.22 5.76
CA MET A 273 12.32 4.50 5.20
C MET A 273 13.56 5.04 5.94
N THR A 274 13.59 4.93 7.26
CA THR A 274 14.77 5.26 8.09
C THR A 274 15.99 4.46 7.64
N ALA A 275 15.82 3.16 7.43
CA ALA A 275 16.89 2.30 6.96
C ALA A 275 17.34 2.66 5.53
N ALA A 276 16.38 2.90 4.63
CA ALA A 276 16.65 3.29 3.24
C ALA A 276 17.46 4.58 3.14
N LEU A 277 17.04 5.62 3.86
CA LEU A 277 17.74 6.92 3.89
C LEU A 277 19.17 6.77 4.40
N GLY A 278 19.40 5.99 5.45
CA GLY A 278 20.74 5.67 5.94
C GLY A 278 21.60 4.88 4.95
N GLU A 279 20.99 4.00 4.14
CA GLU A 279 21.70 3.28 3.07
C GLU A 279 22.06 4.20 1.90
N ILE A 280 21.17 5.12 1.51
CA ILE A 280 21.43 6.14 0.48
C ILE A 280 22.63 7.01 0.89
N GLU A 281 22.68 7.48 2.13
CA GLU A 281 23.83 8.23 2.65
C GLU A 281 25.14 7.43 2.57
N LYS A 282 25.12 6.16 3.01
CA LYS A 282 26.31 5.27 2.95
C LYS A 282 26.76 5.02 1.51
N ALA A 283 25.83 4.87 0.58
CA ALA A 283 26.11 4.70 -0.84
C ALA A 283 26.54 6.01 -1.54
N LYS A 284 26.54 7.15 -0.83
CA LYS A 284 26.76 8.50 -1.38
C LYS A 284 25.77 8.81 -2.52
N GLY A 285 24.56 8.29 -2.40
CA GLY A 285 23.46 8.57 -3.29
C GLY A 285 22.82 9.93 -3.04
N SER A 286 21.70 10.17 -3.67
CA SER A 286 20.95 11.42 -3.52
C SER A 286 19.45 11.19 -3.67
N ILE A 287 18.66 12.07 -3.06
CA ILE A 287 17.22 12.22 -3.33
C ILE A 287 17.04 13.63 -3.88
N VAL A 288 16.45 13.72 -5.08
CA VAL A 288 16.21 15.01 -5.75
C VAL A 288 14.73 15.14 -6.10
N GLY A 289 14.24 16.37 -6.15
CA GLY A 289 12.95 16.68 -6.77
C GLY A 289 13.06 16.59 -8.30
N LEU A 290 11.94 16.32 -8.97
CA LEU A 290 11.89 16.38 -10.43
C LEU A 290 12.03 17.84 -10.92
N ASP A 291 12.63 18.02 -12.09
CA ASP A 291 12.64 19.31 -12.76
C ASP A 291 11.28 19.65 -13.40
N GLU A 292 11.05 20.93 -13.72
CA GLU A 292 9.78 21.40 -14.28
C GLU A 292 9.34 20.63 -15.52
N ALA A 293 10.29 20.21 -16.38
CA ALA A 293 9.97 19.45 -17.59
C ALA A 293 9.50 18.02 -17.27
N SER A 294 10.06 17.40 -16.25
CA SER A 294 9.62 16.10 -15.73
C SER A 294 8.26 16.20 -15.08
N VAL A 295 8.07 17.19 -14.20
CA VAL A 295 6.78 17.44 -13.51
C VAL A 295 5.67 17.68 -14.54
N ALA A 296 5.90 18.52 -15.55
CA ALA A 296 4.91 18.77 -16.60
C ALA A 296 4.56 17.50 -17.41
N ALA A 297 5.55 16.64 -17.67
CA ALA A 297 5.32 15.39 -18.38
C ALA A 297 4.49 14.41 -17.54
N ILE A 298 4.80 14.26 -16.26
CA ILE A 298 4.04 13.40 -15.33
C ILE A 298 2.62 13.94 -15.13
N LYS A 299 2.49 15.26 -14.92
CA LYS A 299 1.17 15.89 -14.77
C LYS A 299 0.25 15.60 -15.97
N LYS A 300 0.79 15.65 -17.17
CA LYS A 300 -0.01 15.34 -18.36
C LYS A 300 -0.55 13.91 -18.33
N ILE A 301 0.27 12.93 -17.96
CA ILE A 301 -0.16 11.53 -17.84
C ILE A 301 -1.19 11.38 -16.72
N ASN A 302 -0.97 12.02 -15.57
CA ASN A 302 -1.91 11.98 -14.46
C ASN A 302 -3.26 12.62 -14.81
N ASP A 303 -3.28 13.73 -15.56
CA ASP A 303 -4.52 14.37 -16.07
C ASP A 303 -5.25 13.45 -17.09
N GLU A 304 -4.52 12.72 -17.94
CA GLU A 304 -5.07 11.73 -18.87
C GLU A 304 -5.68 10.55 -18.08
N GLU A 305 -4.99 10.05 -17.05
CA GLU A 305 -5.49 8.97 -16.20
C GLU A 305 -6.78 9.33 -15.45
N LEU A 306 -6.89 10.57 -14.92
CA LEU A 306 -8.15 11.05 -14.34
C LEU A 306 -9.31 10.96 -15.33
N SER A 307 -9.07 11.28 -16.60
CA SER A 307 -10.08 11.20 -17.66
C SER A 307 -10.42 9.76 -18.05
N ASP A 308 -9.41 8.89 -18.06
CA ASP A 308 -9.56 7.47 -18.38
C ASP A 308 -10.39 6.75 -17.31
N VAL A 309 -10.08 6.98 -16.02
CA VAL A 309 -10.86 6.42 -14.90
C VAL A 309 -12.28 7.00 -14.87
N ALA A 310 -12.45 8.30 -15.12
CA ALA A 310 -13.78 8.92 -15.22
C ALA A 310 -14.66 8.28 -16.31
N SER A 311 -14.03 7.69 -17.33
CA SER A 311 -14.71 7.00 -18.45
C SER A 311 -14.68 5.46 -18.33
N SER A 312 -14.18 4.94 -17.22
CA SER A 312 -14.03 3.50 -17.00
C SER A 312 -15.39 2.79 -16.97
N LYS A 313 -15.41 1.57 -17.50
CA LYS A 313 -16.61 0.70 -17.49
C LYS A 313 -16.71 -0.19 -16.26
N SER A 314 -15.67 -0.24 -15.45
CA SER A 314 -15.65 -0.99 -14.19
C SER A 314 -16.37 -0.26 -13.06
N LEU A 315 -16.63 1.05 -13.25
CA LEU A 315 -17.34 1.93 -12.33
C LEU A 315 -18.70 2.32 -12.93
N GLU A 316 -19.75 2.34 -12.12
CA GLU A 316 -21.10 2.75 -12.54
C GLU A 316 -21.10 4.23 -12.94
N ASP A 317 -20.42 5.07 -12.15
CA ASP A 317 -20.21 6.50 -12.40
C ASP A 317 -18.75 6.88 -12.11
N GLY A 318 -17.90 6.71 -13.12
CA GLY A 318 -16.46 7.02 -13.00
C GLY A 318 -16.19 8.50 -12.73
N GLU A 319 -17.02 9.43 -13.26
CA GLU A 319 -16.86 10.86 -12.99
C GLU A 319 -17.14 11.17 -11.51
N ALA A 320 -18.20 10.58 -10.94
CA ALA A 320 -18.50 10.72 -9.52
C ALA A 320 -17.44 10.08 -8.65
N PHE A 321 -16.89 8.93 -9.04
CA PHE A 321 -15.82 8.26 -8.33
C PHE A 321 -14.54 9.10 -8.27
N VAL A 322 -14.06 9.61 -9.40
CA VAL A 322 -12.87 10.48 -9.47
C VAL A 322 -13.06 11.74 -8.62
N LYS A 323 -14.23 12.39 -8.76
CA LYS A 323 -14.55 13.58 -7.97
C LYS A 323 -14.60 13.28 -6.48
N GLY A 324 -15.24 12.17 -6.08
CA GLY A 324 -15.32 11.73 -4.67
C GLY A 324 -13.94 11.51 -4.08
N LEU A 325 -13.06 10.78 -4.79
CA LEU A 325 -11.69 10.57 -4.34
C LEU A 325 -10.89 11.88 -4.19
N GLN A 326 -11.06 12.84 -5.11
CA GLN A 326 -10.42 14.16 -4.98
C GLN A 326 -10.93 14.90 -3.74
N GLU A 327 -12.25 14.84 -3.46
CA GLU A 327 -12.87 15.42 -2.27
C GLU A 327 -12.35 14.74 -0.99
N ASP A 328 -12.20 13.41 -0.97
CA ASP A 328 -11.63 12.67 0.16
C ASP A 328 -10.17 13.08 0.42
N VAL A 329 -9.34 13.16 -0.63
CA VAL A 329 -7.94 13.63 -0.51
C VAL A 329 -7.87 15.03 0.06
N GLU A 330 -8.72 15.96 -0.40
CA GLU A 330 -8.79 17.31 0.14
C GLU A 330 -9.26 17.33 1.60
N ALA A 331 -10.24 16.51 1.96
CA ALA A 331 -10.77 16.43 3.33
C ALA A 331 -9.77 15.88 4.33
N TRP A 332 -8.94 14.89 3.91
CA TRP A 332 -7.92 14.30 4.77
C TRP A 332 -6.73 15.22 5.04
N GLY A 333 -6.46 16.22 4.19
CA GLY A 333 -5.38 17.18 4.40
C GLY A 333 -5.43 17.86 5.78
N PRO A 334 -6.51 18.60 6.12
CA PRO A 334 -6.66 19.26 7.43
C PRO A 334 -6.64 18.30 8.63
N TYR A 335 -7.11 17.05 8.47
CA TYR A 335 -7.05 16.05 9.54
C TYR A 335 -5.60 15.67 9.86
N VAL A 336 -4.80 15.46 8.81
CA VAL A 336 -3.37 15.17 8.97
C VAL A 336 -2.61 16.37 9.52
N ASP A 337 -2.92 17.59 9.06
CA ASP A 337 -2.33 18.84 9.57
C ASP A 337 -2.62 19.08 11.06
N GLY A 338 -3.73 18.53 11.56
CA GLY A 338 -4.11 18.60 12.96
C GLY A 338 -3.32 17.67 13.90
N LEU A 339 -2.55 16.73 13.34
CA LEU A 339 -1.68 15.84 14.10
C LEU A 339 -0.32 16.52 14.36
N GLU A 340 0.28 16.25 15.51
CA GLU A 340 1.60 16.80 15.82
C GLU A 340 2.68 16.16 14.92
N GLN A 341 3.67 16.97 14.50
CA GLN A 341 4.88 16.54 13.76
C GLN A 341 4.63 15.96 12.35
N THR A 342 3.56 16.32 11.65
CA THR A 342 3.28 15.76 10.31
C THR A 342 3.80 16.62 9.17
N THR A 343 3.61 17.94 9.23
CA THR A 343 3.79 18.85 8.09
C THR A 343 5.22 19.38 7.91
N ASP A 344 6.01 19.37 8.96
CA ASP A 344 7.38 19.91 8.93
C ASP A 344 8.44 18.86 8.57
N ILE A 345 8.01 17.58 8.43
CA ILE A 345 8.92 16.48 8.11
C ILE A 345 9.01 16.28 6.60
N THR A 346 10.19 16.45 6.08
CA THR A 346 10.57 16.25 4.68
C THR A 346 11.57 15.09 4.56
N TYR A 347 11.87 14.66 3.33
CA TYR A 347 12.91 13.63 3.13
C TYR A 347 14.30 14.09 3.58
N ASP A 348 14.58 15.40 3.55
CA ASP A 348 15.87 15.96 3.95
C ASP A 348 16.09 15.95 5.47
N ASN A 349 15.02 16.15 6.25
CA ASN A 349 15.11 16.21 7.71
C ASN A 349 14.52 14.97 8.42
N PHE A 350 14.05 13.97 7.67
CA PHE A 350 13.40 12.80 8.25
C PHE A 350 14.27 12.08 9.29
N LEU A 351 15.55 11.86 8.99
CA LEU A 351 16.48 11.17 9.91
C LEU A 351 16.84 11.97 11.16
N THR A 352 16.73 13.30 11.10
CA THR A 352 17.13 14.20 12.21
C THR A 352 15.95 14.63 13.07
N ASP A 353 14.79 14.86 12.47
CA ASP A 353 13.67 15.53 13.11
C ASP A 353 12.49 14.61 13.39
N PHE A 354 12.47 13.38 12.83
CA PHE A 354 11.41 12.42 13.02
C PHE A 354 11.90 11.09 13.61
N ASN A 355 11.28 10.67 14.71
CA ASN A 355 11.49 9.34 15.28
C ASN A 355 10.18 8.54 15.19
N PRO A 356 10.09 7.52 14.34
CA PRO A 356 8.89 6.70 14.21
C PRO A 356 8.37 6.10 15.52
N ALA A 357 9.27 5.79 16.45
CA ALA A 357 8.91 5.19 17.74
C ALA A 357 8.21 6.15 18.69
N ASP A 358 8.46 7.46 18.55
CA ASP A 358 7.90 8.49 19.42
C ASP A 358 6.59 9.09 18.86
N PHE A 359 6.28 8.82 17.59
CA PHE A 359 5.06 9.34 16.96
C PHE A 359 3.81 8.62 17.48
N ASP A 360 2.87 9.38 18.05
CA ASP A 360 1.59 8.85 18.54
C ASP A 360 0.58 8.69 17.37
N LEU A 361 0.44 7.47 16.87
CA LEU A 361 -0.54 7.14 15.83
C LEU A 361 -1.98 6.99 16.35
N LYS A 362 -2.18 6.94 17.68
CA LYS A 362 -3.49 6.67 18.23
C LYS A 362 -4.57 7.69 17.79
N PRO A 363 -4.33 9.01 17.80
CA PRO A 363 -5.34 9.98 17.33
C PRO A 363 -5.71 9.76 15.85
N TYR A 364 -4.73 9.39 15.01
CA TYR A 364 -4.98 9.08 13.61
C TYR A 364 -5.80 7.80 13.43
N MET A 365 -5.49 6.73 14.18
CA MET A 365 -6.24 5.47 14.12
C MET A 365 -7.69 5.63 14.64
N GLU A 366 -7.90 6.44 15.68
CA GLU A 366 -9.24 6.78 16.17
C GLU A 366 -10.04 7.54 15.11
N LEU A 367 -9.40 8.50 14.42
CA LEU A 367 -10.02 9.25 13.32
C LEU A 367 -10.40 8.36 12.14
N LEU A 368 -9.50 7.46 11.71
CA LEU A 368 -9.78 6.46 10.67
C LEU A 368 -10.96 5.57 11.05
N TRP A 369 -10.99 5.11 12.31
CA TRP A 369 -12.10 4.31 12.79
C TRP A 369 -13.44 5.06 12.66
N GLU A 370 -13.50 6.29 13.16
CA GLU A 370 -14.73 7.09 13.15
C GLU A 370 -15.19 7.49 11.74
N LYS A 371 -14.25 7.85 10.87
CA LYS A 371 -14.56 8.38 9.54
C LYS A 371 -14.77 7.30 8.49
N VAL A 372 -14.01 6.21 8.57
CA VAL A 372 -13.92 5.21 7.50
C VAL A 372 -14.51 3.87 7.95
N PHE A 373 -13.94 3.24 8.97
CA PHE A 373 -14.25 1.83 9.25
C PHE A 373 -15.59 1.61 9.96
N LEU A 374 -16.01 2.51 10.86
CA LEU A 374 -17.21 2.30 11.69
C LEU A 374 -18.48 2.08 10.87
N SER A 375 -18.67 2.81 9.77
CA SER A 375 -19.83 2.69 8.89
C SER A 375 -19.86 1.39 8.08
N HIS A 376 -18.71 0.72 7.93
CA HIS A 376 -18.54 -0.54 7.19
C HIS A 376 -18.38 -1.76 8.09
N ARG A 377 -18.48 -1.56 9.41
CA ARG A 377 -18.42 -2.64 10.39
C ARG A 377 -19.54 -3.65 10.15
N PRO A 378 -19.26 -4.97 10.18
CA PRO A 378 -20.27 -6.01 10.01
C PRO A 378 -21.44 -5.83 10.97
N ALA A 379 -22.71 -5.94 10.47
CA ALA A 379 -23.94 -5.68 11.21
C ALA A 379 -24.95 -6.85 11.07
#